data_576ba597a1f6332071ed14ed03e1fb5e
#
_entry.id   576ba597a1f6332071ed14ed03e1fb5e
#
_cell.length_a   1.000
_cell.length_b   1.000
_cell.length_c   1.000
_cell.angle_alpha   90.00
_cell.angle_beta   90.00
_cell.angle_gamma   90.00
#
_symmetry.space_group_name_H-M   'P 1'
#
loop_
_entity.id
_entity.type
_entity.pdbx_description
1 polymer ?
#
loop_
_entity_poly.entity_id
_entity_poly.type
_entity_poly.pdbx_seq_one_letter_code
_entity_poly.pdbx_strand_id
1 'polypeptide(L)'
;TEVTLVEAVQPFDINSLGNLFGGRMLEWMANIGTVAATRFSRGPAVLAYLDRHFFIRPVRLGEFVILKARVEYVGTSSMEVRIEAWKESPGGKQELVTMTTASYVAVDEYGVPRPIKNSIEPAEDERQIYEEARRRYEERKRKIEDRKIKRFDLTDPTKGLRWRVESSRWATPSDAFVGNLVSGGRLLAWLDEIAGLL
;
A
#
# COMPACT_ATOMS: atom_id res chain seq x y z
N THR A 1 11.40 2.71 12.19
CA THR A 1 11.86 3.27 10.90
C THR A 1 10.74 4.07 10.28
N GLU A 2 10.95 5.34 10.11
CA GLU A 2 10.03 6.26 9.44
C GLU A 2 10.66 6.74 8.13
N VAL A 3 9.84 6.92 7.11
CA VAL A 3 10.24 7.43 5.79
C VAL A 3 9.25 8.51 5.38
N THR A 4 9.76 9.62 4.86
CA THR A 4 8.96 10.69 4.27
C THR A 4 9.36 10.88 2.81
N LEU A 5 8.37 11.08 1.95
CA LEU A 5 8.51 11.40 0.53
C LEU A 5 7.57 12.55 0.21
N VAL A 6 8.00 13.43 -0.69
CA VAL A 6 7.15 14.52 -1.19
C VAL A 6 7.04 14.38 -2.70
N GLU A 7 5.81 14.35 -3.21
CA GLU A 7 5.48 14.28 -4.63
C GLU A 7 4.73 15.54 -5.04
N ALA A 8 5.10 16.12 -6.17
CA ALA A 8 4.34 17.22 -6.79
C ALA A 8 3.32 16.64 -7.76
N VAL A 9 2.07 17.06 -7.65
CA VAL A 9 1.01 16.60 -8.55
C VAL A 9 1.21 17.23 -9.94
N GLN A 10 1.46 16.36 -10.92
CA GLN A 10 1.73 16.72 -12.31
C GLN A 10 0.48 16.59 -13.19
N PRO A 11 0.45 17.19 -14.39
CA PRO A 11 -0.71 17.08 -15.30
C PRO A 11 -1.10 15.66 -15.67
N PHE A 12 -0.16 14.72 -15.70
CA PHE A 12 -0.42 13.30 -16.00
C PHE A 12 -0.88 12.48 -14.79
N ASP A 13 -0.87 13.06 -13.59
CA ASP A 13 -1.32 12.42 -12.36
C ASP A 13 -2.81 12.70 -12.07
N ILE A 14 -3.44 13.62 -12.81
CA ILE A 14 -4.83 14.03 -12.56
C ILE A 14 -5.84 13.29 -13.44
N ASN A 15 -7.04 13.13 -12.89
CA ASN A 15 -8.20 12.63 -13.64
C ASN A 15 -8.90 13.78 -14.41
N SER A 16 -9.96 13.46 -15.15
CA SER A 16 -10.75 14.41 -15.93
C SER A 16 -11.41 15.51 -15.10
N LEU A 17 -11.50 15.35 -13.78
CA LEU A 17 -12.05 16.34 -12.85
C LEU A 17 -10.96 17.27 -12.27
N GLY A 18 -9.69 17.12 -12.71
CA GLY A 18 -8.57 17.92 -12.23
C GLY A 18 -8.03 17.52 -10.85
N ASN A 19 -8.44 16.37 -10.33
CA ASN A 19 -7.97 15.84 -9.06
C ASN A 19 -6.94 14.73 -9.28
N LEU A 20 -6.00 14.58 -8.36
CA LEU A 20 -5.07 13.44 -8.34
C LEU A 20 -5.86 12.13 -8.45
N PHE A 21 -5.47 11.30 -9.41
CA PHE A 21 -6.09 10.00 -9.64
C PHE A 21 -5.86 9.07 -8.45
N GLY A 22 -6.93 8.39 -7.99
CA GLY A 22 -6.88 7.54 -6.79
C GLY A 22 -5.83 6.44 -6.89
N GLY A 23 -5.76 5.76 -8.03
CA GLY A 23 -4.76 4.72 -8.28
C GLY A 23 -3.32 5.24 -8.22
N ARG A 24 -3.07 6.49 -8.63
CA ARG A 24 -1.76 7.13 -8.51
C ARG A 24 -1.38 7.36 -7.04
N MET A 25 -2.32 7.86 -6.25
CA MET A 25 -2.13 8.01 -4.80
C MET A 25 -1.82 6.66 -4.15
N LEU A 26 -2.57 5.61 -4.50
CA LEU A 26 -2.34 4.25 -3.97
C LEU A 26 -0.96 3.70 -4.35
N GLU A 27 -0.52 3.95 -5.58
CA GLU A 27 0.82 3.58 -6.04
C GLU A 27 1.91 4.25 -5.19
N TRP A 28 1.82 5.57 -4.98
CA TRP A 28 2.76 6.31 -4.14
C TRP A 28 2.77 5.80 -2.70
N MET A 29 1.59 5.59 -2.11
CA MET A 29 1.46 5.05 -0.76
C MET A 29 2.05 3.65 -0.62
N ALA A 30 1.80 2.76 -1.56
CA ALA A 30 2.38 1.42 -1.55
C ALA A 30 3.90 1.46 -1.71
N ASN A 31 4.41 2.33 -2.57
CA ASN A 31 5.84 2.46 -2.82
C ASN A 31 6.59 2.97 -1.58
N ILE A 32 6.08 4.02 -0.90
CA ILE A 32 6.74 4.49 0.34
C ILE A 32 6.68 3.44 1.45
N GLY A 33 5.58 2.69 1.56
CA GLY A 33 5.49 1.57 2.49
C GLY A 33 6.51 0.48 2.18
N THR A 34 6.73 0.17 0.88
CA THR A 34 7.77 -0.76 0.45
C THR A 34 9.16 -0.26 0.84
N VAL A 35 9.45 1.04 0.69
CA VAL A 35 10.72 1.64 1.11
C VAL A 35 10.92 1.50 2.63
N ALA A 36 9.90 1.82 3.44
CA ALA A 36 9.97 1.68 4.89
C ALA A 36 10.23 0.22 5.31
N ALA A 37 9.49 -0.72 4.72
CA ALA A 37 9.63 -2.15 4.99
C ALA A 37 11.01 -2.70 4.55
N THR A 38 11.49 -2.31 3.37
CA THR A 38 12.79 -2.71 2.83
C THR A 38 13.94 -2.20 3.71
N ARG A 39 13.89 -0.93 4.14
CA ARG A 39 14.88 -0.36 5.05
C ARG A 39 14.88 -1.06 6.40
N PHE A 40 13.70 -1.34 6.95
CA PHE A 40 13.58 -2.02 8.24
C PHE A 40 14.09 -3.46 8.18
N SER A 41 13.64 -4.24 7.19
CA SER A 41 14.01 -5.65 7.04
C SER A 41 15.41 -5.87 6.46
N ARG A 42 16.10 -4.79 6.01
CA ARG A 42 17.40 -4.81 5.35
C ARG A 42 17.44 -5.75 4.13
N GLY A 43 16.45 -5.64 3.27
CA GLY A 43 16.34 -6.40 2.04
C GLY A 43 14.94 -6.32 1.44
N PRO A 44 14.70 -6.94 0.27
CA PRO A 44 13.44 -6.84 -0.44
C PRO A 44 12.22 -7.10 0.43
N ALA A 45 11.18 -6.30 0.25
CA ALA A 45 9.88 -6.48 0.87
C ALA A 45 8.77 -6.15 -0.13
N VAL A 46 7.68 -6.91 -0.12
CA VAL A 46 6.56 -6.77 -1.04
C VAL A 46 5.26 -6.49 -0.29
N LEU A 47 4.39 -5.70 -0.90
CA LEU A 47 3.05 -5.47 -0.38
C LEU A 47 2.24 -6.76 -0.46
N ALA A 48 1.70 -7.21 0.67
CA ALA A 48 0.86 -8.39 0.75
C ALA A 48 -0.61 -8.07 1.05
N TYR A 49 -0.86 -6.95 1.72
CA TYR A 49 -2.21 -6.55 2.10
C TYR A 49 -2.26 -5.03 2.34
N LEU A 50 -3.35 -4.42 1.90
CA LEU A 50 -3.69 -3.02 2.18
C LEU A 50 -5.05 -3.00 2.88
N ASP A 51 -5.13 -2.30 4.01
CA ASP A 51 -6.38 -2.13 4.74
C ASP A 51 -7.32 -1.15 4.03
N ARG A 52 -8.59 -1.15 4.46
CA ARG A 52 -9.57 -0.18 3.99
C ARG A 52 -9.09 1.24 4.29
N HIS A 53 -9.28 2.11 3.34
CA HIS A 53 -8.98 3.53 3.46
C HIS A 53 -10.04 4.35 2.73
N PHE A 54 -10.09 5.63 3.07
CA PHE A 54 -10.99 6.59 2.44
C PHE A 54 -10.20 7.83 2.08
N PHE A 55 -10.43 8.36 0.90
CA PHE A 55 -9.92 9.67 0.53
C PHE A 55 -10.83 10.74 1.15
N ILE A 56 -10.32 11.45 2.15
CA ILE A 56 -11.08 12.43 2.92
C ILE A 56 -11.16 13.76 2.17
N ARG A 57 -10.13 14.06 1.37
CA ARG A 57 -10.01 15.32 0.61
C ARG A 57 -9.42 15.06 -0.76
N PRO A 58 -9.87 15.82 -1.80
CA PRO A 58 -9.20 15.79 -3.09
C PRO A 58 -7.84 16.49 -3.02
N VAL A 59 -6.91 16.04 -3.85
CA VAL A 59 -5.64 16.71 -4.12
C VAL A 59 -5.67 17.20 -5.56
N ARG A 60 -5.22 18.42 -5.81
CA ARG A 60 -5.32 19.08 -7.12
C ARG A 60 -3.96 19.25 -7.77
N LEU A 61 -3.99 19.53 -9.05
CA LEU A 61 -2.81 19.93 -9.81
C LEU A 61 -2.08 21.10 -9.13
N GLY A 62 -0.74 20.97 -8.99
CA GLY A 62 0.12 21.98 -8.38
C GLY A 62 0.16 21.94 -6.84
N GLU A 63 -0.62 21.09 -6.18
CA GLU A 63 -0.42 20.75 -4.76
C GLU A 63 0.69 19.72 -4.60
N PHE A 64 1.24 19.62 -3.39
CA PHE A 64 2.20 18.59 -3.02
C PHE A 64 1.51 17.52 -2.18
N VAL A 65 1.98 16.27 -2.31
CA VAL A 65 1.60 15.17 -1.44
C VAL A 65 2.79 14.78 -0.59
N ILE A 66 2.67 14.93 0.72
CA ILE A 66 3.64 14.48 1.70
C ILE A 66 3.19 13.11 2.17
N LEU A 67 3.97 12.09 1.83
CA LEU A 67 3.75 10.71 2.22
C LEU A 67 4.65 10.36 3.40
N LYS A 68 4.08 9.73 4.43
CA LYS A 68 4.82 9.24 5.59
C LYS A 68 4.52 7.77 5.78
N ALA A 69 5.54 6.95 5.95
CA ALA A 69 5.39 5.54 6.24
C ALA A 69 6.26 5.12 7.43
N ARG A 70 5.68 4.37 8.35
CA ARG A 70 6.34 3.91 9.57
C ARG A 70 6.00 2.46 9.85
N VAL A 71 7.02 1.65 10.15
CA VAL A 71 6.83 0.27 10.61
C VAL A 71 6.41 0.31 12.08
N GLU A 72 5.21 -0.20 12.38
CA GLU A 72 4.63 -0.20 13.72
C GLU A 72 4.76 -1.54 14.43
N TYR A 73 4.78 -2.65 13.68
CA TYR A 73 4.92 -4.00 14.22
C TYR A 73 5.68 -4.90 13.26
N VAL A 74 6.40 -5.87 13.79
CA VAL A 74 7.12 -6.90 13.02
C VAL A 74 6.80 -8.29 13.56
N GLY A 75 6.42 -9.19 12.64
CA GLY A 75 6.30 -10.61 12.89
C GLY A 75 7.55 -11.36 12.42
N THR A 76 7.41 -12.65 12.12
CA THR A 76 8.55 -13.48 11.68
C THR A 76 9.12 -13.04 10.33
N SER A 77 8.26 -12.79 9.34
CA SER A 77 8.65 -12.41 7.97
C SER A 77 7.83 -11.23 7.43
N SER A 78 6.93 -10.68 8.21
CA SER A 78 6.03 -9.60 7.77
C SER A 78 6.03 -8.44 8.76
N MET A 79 5.67 -7.27 8.24
CA MET A 79 5.65 -6.00 8.95
C MET A 79 4.32 -5.31 8.74
N GLU A 80 3.80 -4.67 9.79
CA GLU A 80 2.68 -3.74 9.72
C GLU A 80 3.22 -2.33 9.58
N VAL A 81 2.79 -1.66 8.53
CA VAL A 81 3.25 -0.31 8.17
C VAL A 81 2.06 0.63 8.15
N ARG A 82 2.11 1.70 8.93
CA ARG A 82 1.21 2.83 8.80
C ARG A 82 1.67 3.72 7.67
N ILE A 83 0.74 4.18 6.84
CA ILE A 83 1.00 5.06 5.71
C ILE A 83 0.00 6.21 5.76
N GLU A 84 0.51 7.43 5.76
CA GLU A 84 -0.26 8.67 5.75
C GLU A 84 0.06 9.47 4.50
N ALA A 85 -0.96 10.07 3.90
CA ALA A 85 -0.82 11.02 2.82
C ALA A 85 -1.43 12.36 3.24
N TRP A 86 -0.63 13.41 3.20
CA TRP A 86 -0.99 14.78 3.51
C TRP A 86 -0.86 15.61 2.25
N LYS A 87 -1.81 16.46 1.95
CA LYS A 87 -1.63 17.48 0.90
C LYS A 87 -1.07 18.76 1.50
N GLU A 88 -0.24 19.42 0.73
CA GLU A 88 0.27 20.75 1.03
C GLU A 88 -0.05 21.67 -0.13
N SER A 89 -0.77 22.75 0.16
CA SER A 89 -1.06 23.81 -0.80
C SER A 89 0.17 24.71 -0.98
N PRO A 90 0.33 25.44 -2.08
CA PRO A 90 1.44 26.37 -2.31
C PRO A 90 1.67 27.40 -1.17
N GLY A 91 0.65 27.66 -0.36
CA GLY A 91 0.75 28.49 0.85
C GLY A 91 1.25 27.78 2.10
N GLY A 92 1.67 26.51 1.99
CA GLY A 92 2.23 25.73 3.11
C GLY A 92 1.20 25.10 4.05
N LYS A 93 -0.11 25.24 3.78
CA LYS A 93 -1.16 24.60 4.59
C LYS A 93 -1.18 23.09 4.33
N GLN A 94 -1.03 22.30 5.38
CA GLN A 94 -1.07 20.83 5.32
C GLN A 94 -2.41 20.30 5.83
N GLU A 95 -2.98 19.31 5.13
CA GLU A 95 -4.22 18.65 5.48
C GLU A 95 -4.13 17.15 5.19
N LEU A 96 -4.58 16.32 6.14
CA LEU A 96 -4.64 14.86 5.93
C LEU A 96 -5.61 14.53 4.79
N VAL A 97 -5.13 13.75 3.83
CA VAL A 97 -5.92 13.25 2.68
C VAL A 97 -6.42 11.86 2.93
N THR A 98 -5.55 10.98 3.38
CA THR A 98 -5.89 9.59 3.71
C THR A 98 -4.83 8.98 4.62
N MET A 99 -5.23 7.94 5.32
CA MET A 99 -4.36 7.11 6.14
C MET A 99 -4.81 5.66 6.02
N THR A 100 -3.84 4.76 5.96
CA THR A 100 -4.10 3.32 5.95
C THR A 100 -3.00 2.57 6.68
N THR A 101 -3.23 1.29 6.91
CA THR A 101 -2.21 0.33 7.32
C THR A 101 -2.05 -0.74 6.25
N ALA A 102 -0.83 -1.22 6.10
CA ALA A 102 -0.50 -2.24 5.10
C ALA A 102 0.45 -3.28 5.69
N SER A 103 0.34 -4.52 5.22
CA SER A 103 1.30 -5.56 5.54
C SER A 103 2.28 -5.75 4.41
N TYR A 104 3.55 -5.77 4.77
CA TYR A 104 4.65 -6.08 3.85
C TYR A 104 5.34 -7.37 4.29
N VAL A 105 5.72 -8.19 3.34
CA VAL A 105 6.46 -9.44 3.58
C VAL A 105 7.89 -9.28 3.08
N ALA A 106 8.85 -9.54 3.96
CA ALA A 106 10.26 -9.60 3.57
C ALA A 106 10.49 -10.87 2.74
N VAL A 107 11.10 -10.74 1.58
CA VAL A 107 11.34 -11.81 0.63
C VAL A 107 12.82 -11.89 0.24
N ASP A 108 13.22 -13.04 -0.29
CA ASP A 108 14.51 -13.21 -0.95
C ASP A 108 14.45 -12.81 -2.44
N GLU A 109 15.51 -13.07 -3.18
CA GLU A 109 15.60 -12.78 -4.62
C GLU A 109 14.61 -13.56 -5.49
N TYR A 110 14.06 -14.67 -4.98
CA TYR A 110 13.07 -15.53 -5.64
C TYR A 110 11.63 -15.19 -5.22
N GLY A 111 11.44 -14.21 -4.33
CA GLY A 111 10.12 -13.85 -3.79
C GLY A 111 9.63 -14.75 -2.66
N VAL A 112 10.51 -15.60 -2.10
CA VAL A 112 10.17 -16.49 -0.99
C VAL A 112 10.27 -15.72 0.34
N PRO A 113 9.28 -15.83 1.25
CA PRO A 113 9.34 -15.16 2.55
C PRO A 113 10.58 -15.53 3.36
N ARG A 114 11.29 -14.52 3.84
CA ARG A 114 12.48 -14.65 4.69
C ARG A 114 12.27 -14.08 6.09
N PRO A 115 12.92 -14.64 7.13
CA PRO A 115 12.82 -14.10 8.48
C PRO A 115 13.45 -12.70 8.58
N ILE A 116 12.82 -11.85 9.40
CA ILE A 116 13.31 -10.52 9.76
C ILE A 116 14.08 -10.63 11.08
N LYS A 117 15.31 -10.10 11.08
CA LYS A 117 16.18 -10.15 12.28
C LYS A 117 15.97 -8.97 13.23
N ASN A 118 15.45 -7.85 12.71
CA ASN A 118 15.21 -6.65 13.50
C ASN A 118 13.91 -6.77 14.29
N SER A 119 13.90 -6.26 15.52
CA SER A 119 12.72 -6.14 16.38
C SER A 119 12.36 -4.67 16.59
N ILE A 120 11.14 -4.43 17.07
CA ILE A 120 10.69 -3.11 17.54
C ILE A 120 10.51 -3.21 19.05
N GLU A 121 11.20 -2.33 19.77
CA GLU A 121 10.98 -2.08 21.20
C GLU A 121 10.25 -0.73 21.29
N PRO A 122 8.91 -0.73 21.49
CA PRO A 122 8.15 0.49 21.51
C PRO A 122 8.49 1.31 22.76
N ALA A 123 8.66 2.62 22.60
CA ALA A 123 8.69 3.55 23.72
C ALA A 123 7.34 3.55 24.46
N GLU A 124 7.28 4.09 25.67
CA GLU A 124 6.07 4.03 26.50
C GLU A 124 4.85 4.71 25.82
N ASP A 125 5.09 5.84 25.19
CA ASP A 125 4.11 6.61 24.41
C ASP A 125 3.70 5.93 23.09
N GLU A 126 4.51 4.99 22.60
CA GLU A 126 4.24 4.23 21.37
C GLU A 126 3.60 2.86 21.62
N ARG A 127 3.53 2.42 22.87
CA ARG A 127 3.07 1.08 23.24
C ARG A 127 1.65 0.78 22.76
N GLN A 128 0.75 1.74 22.85
CA GLN A 128 -0.62 1.57 22.37
C GLN A 128 -0.66 1.32 20.83
N ILE A 129 0.09 2.10 20.07
CA ILE A 129 0.18 1.98 18.61
C ILE A 129 0.73 0.60 18.25
N TYR A 130 1.77 0.16 18.94
CA TYR A 130 2.39 -1.16 18.74
C TYR A 130 1.40 -2.30 19.02
N GLU A 131 0.65 -2.25 20.12
CA GLU A 131 -0.32 -3.31 20.47
C GLU A 131 -1.51 -3.33 19.49
N GLU A 132 -1.96 -2.18 19.02
CA GLU A 132 -2.97 -2.11 17.96
C GLU A 132 -2.46 -2.72 16.64
N ALA A 133 -1.22 -2.45 16.25
CA ALA A 133 -0.60 -3.03 15.07
C ALA A 133 -0.43 -4.55 15.21
N ARG A 134 -0.02 -5.02 16.40
CA ARG A 134 0.05 -6.45 16.72
C ARG A 134 -1.31 -7.14 16.61
N ARG A 135 -2.36 -6.52 17.13
CA ARG A 135 -3.73 -7.07 17.02
C ARG A 135 -4.17 -7.20 15.57
N ARG A 136 -3.93 -6.17 14.73
CA ARG A 136 -4.21 -6.20 13.28
C ARG A 136 -3.47 -7.34 12.60
N TYR A 137 -2.19 -7.53 12.93
CA TYR A 137 -1.36 -8.62 12.42
C TYR A 137 -1.95 -10.00 12.76
N GLU A 138 -2.32 -10.23 14.02
CA GLU A 138 -2.89 -11.51 14.47
C GLU A 138 -4.26 -11.81 13.84
N GLU A 139 -5.13 -10.80 13.73
CA GLU A 139 -6.42 -10.94 13.05
C GLU A 139 -6.24 -11.29 11.57
N ARG A 140 -5.29 -10.67 10.89
CA ARG A 140 -4.99 -10.94 9.49
C ARG A 140 -4.41 -12.33 9.29
N LYS A 141 -3.52 -12.75 10.18
CA LYS A 141 -2.97 -14.12 10.17
C LYS A 141 -4.09 -15.16 10.26
N ARG A 142 -5.05 -14.98 11.14
CA ARG A 142 -6.23 -15.86 11.24
C ARG A 142 -7.04 -15.87 9.94
N LYS A 143 -7.33 -14.71 9.35
CA LYS A 143 -8.06 -14.62 8.08
C LYS A 143 -7.35 -15.32 6.92
N ILE A 144 -6.01 -15.27 6.89
CA ILE A 144 -5.21 -15.97 5.88
C ILE A 144 -5.28 -17.48 6.09
N GLU A 145 -5.18 -17.95 7.33
CA GLU A 145 -5.30 -19.38 7.69
C GLU A 145 -6.69 -19.91 7.29
N ASP A 146 -7.76 -19.20 7.64
CA ASP A 146 -9.13 -19.54 7.26
C ASP A 146 -9.32 -19.62 5.73
N ARG A 147 -8.65 -18.74 4.97
CA ARG A 147 -8.69 -18.77 3.49
C ARG A 147 -7.96 -19.96 2.90
N LYS A 148 -6.87 -20.46 3.52
CA LYS A 148 -6.17 -21.65 3.08
C LYS A 148 -7.03 -22.90 3.21
N ILE A 149 -7.91 -22.94 4.21
CA ILE A 149 -8.84 -24.04 4.45
C ILE A 149 -10.02 -24.00 3.48
N LYS A 150 -10.48 -22.81 3.08
CA LYS A 150 -11.53 -22.63 2.09
C LYS A 150 -10.94 -22.82 0.68
N ARG A 151 -11.41 -23.81 -0.08
CA ARG A 151 -11.09 -23.93 -1.50
C ARG A 151 -11.51 -22.63 -2.19
N PHE A 152 -10.57 -22.02 -2.93
CA PHE A 152 -10.91 -20.92 -3.82
C PHE A 152 -11.95 -21.40 -4.81
N ASP A 153 -13.12 -20.78 -4.80
CA ASP A 153 -14.09 -20.93 -5.88
C ASP A 153 -13.53 -20.14 -7.07
N LEU A 154 -13.08 -20.87 -8.09
CA LEU A 154 -12.55 -20.32 -9.33
C LEU A 154 -13.65 -19.97 -10.33
N THR A 155 -14.92 -20.10 -9.95
CA THR A 155 -16.02 -19.63 -10.80
C THR A 155 -15.94 -18.11 -10.93
N ASP A 156 -16.20 -17.62 -12.15
CA ASP A 156 -16.23 -16.18 -12.41
C ASP A 156 -17.35 -15.52 -11.59
N PRO A 157 -17.00 -14.73 -10.54
CA PRO A 157 -18.00 -14.11 -9.66
C PRO A 157 -18.81 -13.02 -10.39
N THR A 158 -18.38 -12.61 -11.58
CA THR A 158 -19.05 -11.59 -12.41
C THR A 158 -20.02 -12.19 -13.42
N LYS A 159 -20.11 -13.54 -13.49
CA LYS A 159 -21.03 -14.22 -14.40
C LYS A 159 -22.46 -13.83 -14.11
N GLY A 160 -23.10 -13.24 -15.10
CA GLY A 160 -24.50 -12.78 -14.98
C GLY A 160 -24.66 -11.33 -14.51
N LEU A 161 -23.60 -10.61 -14.17
CA LEU A 161 -23.67 -9.18 -13.89
C LEU A 161 -23.91 -8.39 -15.20
N ARG A 162 -24.81 -7.41 -15.13
CA ARG A 162 -25.15 -6.54 -16.27
C ARG A 162 -23.97 -5.68 -16.73
N TRP A 163 -23.18 -5.19 -15.79
CA TRP A 163 -22.02 -4.35 -16.01
C TRP A 163 -20.76 -5.11 -15.65
N ARG A 164 -19.89 -5.26 -16.64
CA ARG A 164 -18.64 -5.99 -16.51
C ARG A 164 -17.57 -5.33 -17.36
N VAL A 165 -16.41 -5.11 -16.78
CA VAL A 165 -15.21 -4.69 -17.50
C VAL A 165 -14.11 -5.70 -17.26
N GLU A 166 -13.40 -6.04 -18.30
CA GLU A 166 -12.23 -6.92 -18.25
C GLU A 166 -11.08 -6.26 -18.99
N SER A 167 -9.89 -6.30 -18.42
CA SER A 167 -8.67 -5.78 -19.02
C SER A 167 -7.52 -6.74 -18.78
N SER A 168 -6.66 -6.89 -19.79
CA SER A 168 -5.43 -7.67 -19.68
C SER A 168 -4.24 -6.77 -19.97
N ARG A 169 -3.18 -6.89 -19.17
CA ARG A 169 -1.95 -6.10 -19.32
C ARG A 169 -0.73 -7.01 -19.23
N TRP A 170 0.27 -6.70 -20.01
CA TRP A 170 1.59 -7.30 -19.87
C TRP A 170 2.35 -6.59 -18.76
N ALA A 171 2.92 -7.35 -17.81
CA ALA A 171 3.88 -6.82 -16.87
C ALA A 171 5.22 -6.61 -17.58
N THR A 172 5.79 -5.43 -17.42
CA THR A 172 7.07 -5.02 -18.01
C THR A 172 8.10 -4.76 -16.91
N PRO A 173 9.40 -4.71 -17.21
CA PRO A 173 10.42 -4.36 -16.22
C PRO A 173 10.17 -2.99 -15.54
N SER A 174 9.50 -2.06 -16.21
CA SER A 174 9.14 -0.75 -15.63
C SER A 174 8.03 -0.83 -14.57
N ASP A 175 7.32 -1.94 -14.48
CA ASP A 175 6.30 -2.18 -13.47
C ASP A 175 6.88 -2.80 -12.18
N ALA A 176 8.16 -3.19 -12.21
CA ALA A 176 8.87 -3.68 -11.04
C ALA A 176 9.34 -2.52 -10.16
N PHE A 177 9.28 -2.71 -8.85
CA PHE A 177 9.79 -1.72 -7.88
C PHE A 177 10.99 -2.26 -7.08
N VAL A 178 10.92 -3.52 -6.68
CA VAL A 178 12.01 -4.22 -5.97
C VAL A 178 12.25 -5.57 -6.64
N GLY A 179 13.46 -5.79 -7.11
CA GLY A 179 13.83 -7.00 -7.85
C GLY A 179 13.01 -7.17 -9.13
N ASN A 180 12.65 -8.41 -9.46
CA ASN A 180 11.86 -8.78 -10.63
C ASN A 180 10.36 -8.94 -10.34
N LEU A 181 9.89 -8.37 -9.22
CA LEU A 181 8.49 -8.49 -8.81
C LEU A 181 7.73 -7.23 -9.21
N VAL A 182 6.53 -7.42 -9.79
CA VAL A 182 5.62 -6.31 -10.09
C VAL A 182 5.27 -5.59 -8.79
N SER A 183 5.34 -4.26 -8.81
CA SER A 183 4.98 -3.42 -7.67
C SER A 183 3.52 -3.65 -7.26
N GLY A 184 3.27 -3.88 -5.96
CA GLY A 184 1.91 -3.91 -5.42
C GLY A 184 1.16 -2.59 -5.65
N GLY A 185 1.87 -1.46 -5.65
CA GLY A 185 1.32 -0.15 -5.97
C GLY A 185 0.85 -0.06 -7.43
N ARG A 186 1.61 -0.63 -8.36
CA ARG A 186 1.22 -0.69 -9.77
C ARG A 186 -0.04 -1.51 -9.99
N LEU A 187 -0.15 -2.65 -9.30
CA LEU A 187 -1.37 -3.46 -9.35
C LEU A 187 -2.59 -2.71 -8.79
N LEU A 188 -2.42 -1.96 -7.70
CA LEU A 188 -3.49 -1.13 -7.12
C LEU A 188 -3.93 -0.02 -8.10
N ALA A 189 -2.99 0.64 -8.78
CA ALA A 189 -3.30 1.64 -9.80
C ALA A 189 -4.10 1.05 -10.96
N TRP A 190 -3.73 -0.13 -11.44
CA TRP A 190 -4.49 -0.82 -12.51
C TRP A 190 -5.89 -1.21 -12.07
N LEU A 191 -6.07 -1.66 -10.82
CA LEU A 191 -7.39 -2.00 -10.29
C LEU A 191 -8.29 -0.76 -10.19
N ASP A 192 -7.75 0.38 -9.77
CA ASP A 192 -8.49 1.63 -9.68
C ASP A 192 -8.88 2.16 -11.07
N GLU A 193 -7.99 2.06 -12.07
CA GLU A 193 -8.31 2.39 -13.47
C GLU A 193 -9.49 1.57 -14.00
N ILE A 194 -9.50 0.24 -13.77
CA ILE A 194 -10.57 -0.65 -14.23
C ILE A 194 -11.88 -0.31 -13.51
N ALA A 195 -11.82 -0.05 -12.22
CA ALA A 195 -13.01 0.34 -11.44
C ALA A 195 -13.62 1.66 -11.93
N GLY A 196 -12.80 2.58 -12.39
CA GLY A 196 -13.24 3.86 -12.96
C GLY A 196 -13.89 3.77 -14.35
N LEU A 197 -13.83 2.60 -15.02
CA LEU A 197 -14.48 2.35 -16.32
C LEU A 197 -15.91 1.84 -16.19
N LEU A 198 -16.38 1.47 -15.02
CA LEU A 198 -17.75 1.02 -14.72
C LEU A 198 -18.65 2.22 -14.36
#